data_eb995ed7c65c4fbc2b98e688ef715e57
#
_entry.id   eb995ed7c65c4fbc2b98e688ef715e57
#
_cell.length_a   1.000
_cell.length_b   1.000
_cell.length_c   1.000
_cell.angle_alpha   90.00
_cell.angle_beta   90.00
_cell.angle_gamma   90.00
#
_symmetry.space_group_name_H-M   'P 1'
#
loop_
_entity.id
_entity.type
_entity.pdbx_description
1 polymer ?
#
loop_
_entity_poly.entity_id
_entity_poly.type
_entity_poly.pdbx_seq_one_letter_code
_entity_poly.pdbx_strand_id
1 'polypeptide(L)'
;MSVYLLYLNTAQKVDTVEHGMIRGLAIANPATCETRALARDYLAIEVGDEIIGCNGDGIRWQATIDEIVNATSQDETGEVGDPVRILKGSLTARGGRSVAAACKRMKDHDIELPDIINSRGSGFKQGALAKLLTDVQAEELASGLN
;
A
#
# COMPACT_ATOMS: atom_id res chain seq x y z
N MET A 1 -11.52 -7.32 10.05
CA MET A 1 -10.30 -6.53 9.72
C MET A 1 -9.80 -6.95 8.36
N SER A 2 -9.60 -5.99 7.47
CA SER A 2 -9.12 -6.26 6.11
C SER A 2 -7.63 -5.97 6.01
N VAL A 3 -6.95 -6.61 5.06
CA VAL A 3 -5.53 -6.38 4.75
C VAL A 3 -5.43 -5.93 3.30
N TYR A 4 -4.73 -4.83 3.07
CA TYR A 4 -4.53 -4.26 1.74
C TYR A 4 -3.05 -4.26 1.40
N LEU A 5 -2.75 -4.52 0.13
CA LEU A 5 -1.42 -4.30 -0.44
C LEU A 5 -1.39 -2.86 -0.96
N LEU A 6 -0.42 -2.08 -0.50
CA LEU A 6 -0.26 -0.68 -0.88
C LEU A 6 1.07 -0.50 -1.60
N TYR A 7 1.01 -0.08 -2.87
CA TYR A 7 2.18 0.17 -3.69
C TYR A 7 2.60 1.63 -3.61
N LEU A 8 3.81 1.87 -3.16
CA LEU A 8 4.42 3.19 -3.02
C LEU A 8 5.60 3.28 -3.98
N ASN A 9 5.43 4.01 -5.07
CA ASN A 9 6.39 4.03 -6.17
C ASN A 9 7.62 4.92 -5.94
N THR A 10 7.72 5.61 -4.80
CA THR A 10 8.87 6.47 -4.49
C THR A 10 9.46 6.12 -3.14
N ALA A 11 10.79 6.23 -3.01
CA ALA A 11 11.50 6.05 -1.75
C ALA A 11 10.97 7.01 -0.67
N GLN A 12 10.65 8.24 -1.03
CA GLN A 12 10.13 9.24 -0.11
C GLN A 12 8.85 8.80 0.61
N LYS A 13 7.97 8.09 -0.06
CA LYS A 13 6.73 7.59 0.55
C LYS A 13 6.98 6.45 1.53
N VAL A 14 8.04 5.68 1.31
CA VAL A 14 8.47 4.63 2.23
C VAL A 14 9.19 5.23 3.43
N ASP A 15 9.98 6.27 3.19
CA ASP A 15 10.76 6.96 4.24
C ASP A 15 9.90 7.82 5.18
N THR A 16 8.60 8.00 4.88
CA THR A 16 7.69 8.66 5.81
C THR A 16 7.39 7.81 7.04
N VAL A 17 7.97 6.61 7.10
CA VAL A 17 7.86 5.73 8.26
C VAL A 17 9.00 6.07 9.23
N GLU A 18 8.74 6.96 10.18
CA GLU A 18 9.69 7.32 11.24
C GLU A 18 9.18 6.86 12.60
N HIS A 19 10.10 6.40 13.45
CA HIS A 19 9.79 6.03 14.85
C HIS A 19 8.65 5.02 15.00
N GLY A 20 8.46 4.15 14.01
CA GLY A 20 7.41 3.15 14.03
C GLY A 20 6.04 3.66 13.62
N MET A 21 5.94 4.91 13.19
CA MET A 21 4.68 5.52 12.74
C MET A 21 4.69 5.79 11.24
N ILE A 22 3.57 5.59 10.59
CA ILE A 22 3.36 6.12 9.25
C ILE A 22 2.91 7.56 9.39
N ARG A 23 3.72 8.49 8.92
CA ARG A 23 3.40 9.91 8.92
C ARG A 23 2.73 10.32 7.61
N GLY A 24 1.44 10.07 7.51
CA GLY A 24 0.67 10.65 6.42
C GLY A 24 1.10 10.25 5.01
N LEU A 25 0.64 9.11 4.56
CA LEU A 25 0.66 8.80 3.14
C LEU A 25 -0.39 9.67 2.47
N ALA A 26 0.01 10.87 2.06
CA ALA A 26 -0.87 11.69 1.24
C ALA A 26 -0.95 11.06 -0.14
N ILE A 27 -2.09 10.53 -0.44
CA ILE A 27 -2.33 9.89 -1.72
C ILE A 27 -3.30 10.75 -2.50
N ALA A 28 -3.13 10.71 -3.80
CA ALA A 28 -3.81 11.54 -4.77
C ALA A 28 -5.33 11.64 -4.53
N ASN A 29 -5.91 12.62 -5.15
CA ASN A 29 -7.32 12.94 -5.14
C ASN A 29 -8.22 11.69 -5.10
N PRO A 30 -9.11 11.55 -4.08
CA PRO A 30 -10.04 10.41 -4.01
C PRO A 30 -10.86 10.20 -5.27
N ALA A 31 -11.26 11.25 -5.96
CA ALA A 31 -11.99 11.14 -7.21
C ALA A 31 -11.16 10.44 -8.31
N THR A 32 -9.85 10.66 -8.33
CA THR A 32 -8.95 9.96 -9.25
C THR A 32 -8.84 8.47 -8.90
N CYS A 33 -8.77 8.14 -7.61
CA CYS A 33 -8.77 6.75 -7.17
C CYS A 33 -10.07 6.03 -7.52
N GLU A 34 -11.19 6.71 -7.45
CA GLU A 34 -12.51 6.15 -7.76
C GLU A 34 -12.61 5.70 -9.23
N THR A 35 -11.96 6.41 -10.13
CA THR A 35 -12.02 6.12 -11.57
C THR A 35 -10.98 5.11 -12.04
N ARG A 36 -10.04 4.69 -11.18
CA ARG A 36 -8.94 3.78 -11.54
C ARG A 36 -9.11 2.44 -10.83
N ALA A 37 -9.29 1.37 -11.59
CA ALA A 37 -9.52 0.03 -11.05
C ALA A 37 -8.41 -0.44 -10.11
N LEU A 38 -7.13 -0.09 -10.39
CA LEU A 38 -5.98 -0.51 -9.59
C LEU A 38 -5.71 0.40 -8.38
N ALA A 39 -6.53 1.44 -8.19
CA ALA A 39 -6.41 2.37 -7.08
C ALA A 39 -7.67 2.43 -6.21
N ARG A 40 -8.77 1.90 -6.70
CA ARG A 40 -10.09 2.04 -6.08
C ARG A 40 -10.15 1.48 -4.66
N ASP A 41 -9.49 0.36 -4.41
CA ASP A 41 -9.50 -0.29 -3.09
C ASP A 41 -8.89 0.60 -1.99
N TYR A 42 -8.06 1.58 -2.36
CA TYR A 42 -7.53 2.56 -1.41
C TYR A 42 -8.65 3.29 -0.66
N LEU A 43 -9.76 3.56 -1.31
CA LEU A 43 -10.88 4.28 -0.72
C LEU A 43 -11.66 3.44 0.31
N ALA A 44 -11.50 2.13 0.28
CA ALA A 44 -12.16 1.21 1.19
C ALA A 44 -11.37 0.97 2.49
N ILE A 45 -10.13 1.42 2.57
CA ILE A 45 -9.30 1.26 3.77
C ILE A 45 -9.90 2.07 4.92
N GLU A 46 -10.05 1.43 6.07
CA GLU A 46 -10.64 2.03 7.26
C GLU A 46 -9.69 1.92 8.45
N VAL A 47 -9.97 2.70 9.50
CA VAL A 47 -9.26 2.58 10.77
C VAL A 47 -9.43 1.16 11.33
N GLY A 48 -8.33 0.57 11.77
CA GLY A 48 -8.30 -0.82 12.23
C GLY A 48 -7.85 -1.81 11.16
N ASP A 49 -7.90 -1.44 9.88
CA ASP A 49 -7.38 -2.29 8.81
C ASP A 49 -5.86 -2.33 8.83
N GLU A 50 -5.30 -3.37 8.23
CA GLU A 50 -3.86 -3.52 8.05
C GLU A 50 -3.47 -3.25 6.61
N ILE A 51 -2.28 -2.70 6.43
CA ILE A 51 -1.69 -2.53 5.11
C ILE A 51 -0.29 -3.14 5.07
N ILE A 52 0.00 -3.79 3.95
CA ILE A 52 1.34 -4.26 3.61
C ILE A 52 1.88 -3.29 2.57
N GLY A 53 2.92 -2.56 2.94
CA GLY A 53 3.53 -1.55 2.07
C GLY A 53 4.66 -2.15 1.26
N CYS A 54 4.67 -1.82 -0.03
CA CYS A 54 5.71 -2.27 -0.95
C CYS A 54 6.10 -1.17 -1.92
N ASN A 55 7.29 -1.31 -2.48
CA ASN A 55 7.76 -0.47 -3.57
C ASN A 55 8.30 -1.37 -4.70
N GLY A 56 8.95 -0.78 -5.70
CA GLY A 56 9.51 -1.55 -6.81
C GLY A 56 10.56 -2.57 -6.39
N ASP A 57 11.18 -2.40 -5.22
CA ASP A 57 12.23 -3.30 -4.72
C ASP A 57 11.67 -4.47 -3.90
N GLY A 58 10.54 -4.28 -3.25
CA GLY A 58 9.98 -5.38 -2.48
C GLY A 58 8.90 -5.01 -1.47
N ILE A 59 8.52 -6.01 -0.71
CA ILE A 59 7.65 -5.88 0.45
C ILE A 59 8.48 -5.26 1.57
N ARG A 60 8.02 -4.14 2.13
CA ARG A 60 8.85 -3.33 3.03
C ARG A 60 8.40 -3.34 4.48
N TRP A 61 7.10 -3.29 4.73
CA TRP A 61 6.58 -3.19 6.08
C TRP A 61 5.09 -3.56 6.13
N GLN A 62 4.60 -3.77 7.35
CA GLN A 62 3.18 -3.91 7.65
C GLN A 62 2.80 -2.90 8.74
N ALA A 63 1.60 -2.38 8.66
CA ALA A 63 1.11 -1.40 9.63
C ALA A 63 -0.38 -1.55 9.84
N THR A 64 -0.83 -1.11 11.02
CA THR A 64 -2.24 -0.96 11.35
C THR A 64 -2.64 0.51 11.17
N ILE A 65 -3.76 0.77 10.53
CA ILE A 65 -4.25 2.14 10.33
C ILE A 65 -4.94 2.63 11.58
N ASP A 66 -4.42 3.69 12.16
CA ASP A 66 -4.93 4.32 13.39
C ASP A 66 -5.83 5.51 13.11
N GLU A 67 -5.57 6.23 12.03
CA GLU A 67 -6.28 7.48 11.71
C GLU A 67 -6.33 7.69 10.20
N ILE A 68 -7.42 8.25 9.73
CA ILE A 68 -7.58 8.67 8.33
C ILE A 68 -8.01 10.13 8.34
N VAL A 69 -7.23 10.96 7.64
CA VAL A 69 -7.47 12.41 7.55
C VAL A 69 -7.81 12.77 6.12
N ASN A 70 -8.92 13.47 5.94
CA ASN A 70 -9.26 14.10 4.68
C ASN A 70 -8.80 15.54 4.74
N ALA A 71 -7.92 15.92 3.81
CA ALA A 71 -7.31 17.23 3.78
C ALA A 71 -7.30 17.78 2.36
N THR A 72 -6.83 18.99 2.22
CA THR A 72 -6.61 19.62 0.91
C THR A 72 -5.12 19.88 0.78
N SER A 73 -4.54 19.51 -0.36
CA SER A 73 -3.14 19.82 -0.63
C SER A 73 -2.96 21.34 -0.78
N GLN A 74 -1.78 21.84 -0.39
CA GLN A 74 -1.38 23.22 -0.63
C GLN A 74 -0.09 23.21 -1.44
N ASP A 75 0.00 24.12 -2.39
CA ASP A 75 1.26 24.35 -3.08
C ASP A 75 2.13 25.36 -2.30
N GLU A 76 3.33 25.65 -2.84
CA GLU A 76 4.29 26.58 -2.22
C GLU A 76 3.76 28.02 -2.15
N THR A 77 2.75 28.37 -2.94
CA THR A 77 2.14 29.71 -2.93
C THR A 77 1.01 29.83 -1.93
N GLY A 78 0.63 28.72 -1.29
CA GLY A 78 -0.48 28.65 -0.35
C GLY A 78 -1.85 28.50 -1.01
N GLU A 79 -1.91 28.30 -2.32
CA GLU A 79 -3.16 28.01 -3.00
C GLU A 79 -3.67 26.62 -2.60
N VAL A 80 -4.99 26.55 -2.37
CA VAL A 80 -5.65 25.29 -2.01
C VAL A 80 -5.72 24.39 -3.23
N GLY A 81 -5.08 23.23 -3.14
CA GLY A 81 -5.06 22.24 -4.21
C GLY A 81 -6.18 21.19 -4.09
N ASP A 82 -5.93 20.03 -4.65
CA ASP A 82 -6.89 18.94 -4.70
C ASP A 82 -7.11 18.28 -3.32
N PRO A 83 -8.30 17.71 -3.09
CA PRO A 83 -8.53 16.89 -1.90
C PRO A 83 -7.58 15.70 -1.86
N VAL A 84 -7.08 15.37 -0.67
CA VAL A 84 -6.23 14.20 -0.44
C VAL A 84 -6.74 13.41 0.76
N ARG A 85 -6.58 12.11 0.70
CA ARG A 85 -6.92 11.20 1.79
C ARG A 85 -5.61 10.66 2.36
N ILE A 86 -5.37 10.92 3.64
CA ILE A 86 -4.12 10.61 4.31
C ILE A 86 -4.35 9.46 5.29
N LEU A 87 -3.59 8.38 5.12
CA LEU A 87 -3.58 7.26 6.06
C LEU A 87 -2.46 7.48 7.08
N LYS A 88 -2.76 7.26 8.35
CA LYS A 88 -1.77 7.27 9.42
C LYS A 88 -1.87 5.97 10.21
N GLY A 89 -0.74 5.43 10.60
CA GLY A 89 -0.74 4.17 11.32
C GLY A 89 0.56 3.85 12.02
N SER A 90 0.56 2.74 12.72
CA SER A 90 1.68 2.23 13.48
C SER A 90 2.24 0.97 12.82
N LEU A 91 3.56 0.90 12.69
CA LEU A 91 4.22 -0.28 12.14
C LEU A 91 4.06 -1.47 13.07
N THR A 92 3.74 -2.62 12.49
CA THR A 92 3.69 -3.90 13.20
C THR A 92 4.80 -4.85 12.77
N ALA A 93 5.36 -4.67 11.57
CA ALA A 93 6.46 -5.51 11.08
C ALA A 93 7.26 -4.77 10.00
N ARG A 94 8.52 -5.17 9.81
CA ARG A 94 9.43 -4.61 8.81
C ARG A 94 10.18 -5.71 8.09
N GLY A 95 10.89 -5.34 7.04
CA GLY A 95 11.68 -6.25 6.22
C GLY A 95 10.87 -6.80 5.07
N GLY A 96 11.11 -8.04 4.72
CA GLY A 96 10.35 -8.71 3.68
C GLY A 96 11.19 -9.17 2.52
N ARG A 97 10.50 -9.59 1.46
CA ARG A 97 11.11 -10.17 0.27
C ARG A 97 11.03 -9.21 -0.89
N SER A 98 11.86 -9.43 -1.91
CA SER A 98 11.64 -8.80 -3.21
C SER A 98 10.26 -9.19 -3.76
N VAL A 99 9.72 -8.34 -4.63
CA VAL A 99 8.43 -8.65 -5.27
C VAL A 99 8.51 -9.98 -6.01
N ALA A 100 9.60 -10.21 -6.76
CA ALA A 100 9.78 -11.45 -7.51
C ALA A 100 9.81 -12.68 -6.59
N ALA A 101 10.51 -12.61 -5.46
CA ALA A 101 10.59 -13.72 -4.51
C ALA A 101 9.23 -14.01 -3.87
N ALA A 102 8.50 -12.97 -3.46
CA ALA A 102 7.17 -13.12 -2.89
C ALA A 102 6.19 -13.75 -3.88
N CYS A 103 6.20 -13.28 -5.13
CA CYS A 103 5.35 -13.82 -6.18
C CYS A 103 5.68 -15.27 -6.53
N LYS A 104 6.98 -15.62 -6.56
CA LYS A 104 7.40 -17.00 -6.79
C LYS A 104 6.86 -17.94 -5.71
N ARG A 105 6.94 -17.54 -4.45
CA ARG A 105 6.39 -18.32 -3.34
C ARG A 105 4.88 -18.50 -3.48
N MET A 106 4.16 -17.44 -3.86
CA MET A 106 2.71 -17.53 -4.07
C MET A 106 2.37 -18.53 -5.19
N LYS A 107 3.08 -18.46 -6.32
CA LYS A 107 2.89 -19.39 -7.43
C LYS A 107 3.22 -20.83 -7.03
N ASP A 108 4.29 -21.06 -6.29
CA ASP A 108 4.69 -22.38 -5.82
C ASP A 108 3.65 -23.00 -4.87
N HIS A 109 2.86 -22.18 -4.19
CA HIS A 109 1.80 -22.61 -3.29
C HIS A 109 0.39 -22.50 -3.88
N ASP A 110 0.28 -22.32 -5.19
CA ASP A 110 -1.00 -22.16 -5.91
C ASP A 110 -1.86 -20.99 -5.37
N ILE A 111 -1.21 -19.93 -4.95
CA ILE A 111 -1.89 -18.70 -4.49
C ILE A 111 -1.93 -17.71 -5.65
N GLU A 112 -3.14 -17.25 -5.98
CA GLU A 112 -3.33 -16.25 -7.02
C GLU A 112 -2.65 -14.93 -6.64
N LEU A 113 -1.93 -14.31 -7.59
CA LEU A 113 -1.30 -13.01 -7.37
C LEU A 113 -2.37 -11.91 -7.30
N PRO A 114 -2.20 -10.91 -6.41
CA PRO A 114 -3.05 -9.71 -6.45
C PRO A 114 -3.00 -9.07 -7.85
N ASP A 115 -4.12 -8.58 -8.32
CA ASP A 115 -4.22 -8.08 -9.70
C ASP A 115 -3.48 -6.77 -9.97
N ILE A 116 -2.95 -6.10 -8.95
CA ILE A 116 -2.06 -4.95 -9.12
C ILE A 116 -0.62 -5.36 -9.44
N ILE A 117 -0.29 -6.64 -9.28
CA ILE A 117 1.00 -7.20 -9.67
C ILE A 117 0.89 -7.70 -11.11
N ASN A 118 1.92 -7.46 -11.92
CA ASN A 118 1.91 -7.91 -13.31
C ASN A 118 1.91 -9.44 -13.40
N SER A 119 1.47 -9.97 -14.54
CA SER A 119 1.31 -11.42 -14.71
C SER A 119 2.63 -12.21 -14.61
N ARG A 120 3.77 -11.55 -14.81
CA ARG A 120 5.09 -12.17 -14.68
C ARG A 120 5.53 -12.29 -13.21
N GLY A 121 4.87 -11.58 -12.29
CA GLY A 121 5.25 -11.57 -10.89
C GLY A 121 6.57 -10.83 -10.63
N SER A 122 6.91 -9.86 -11.46
CA SER A 122 8.18 -9.12 -11.37
C SER A 122 8.05 -7.68 -10.90
N GLY A 123 6.83 -7.16 -10.81
CA GLY A 123 6.57 -5.79 -10.42
C GLY A 123 5.08 -5.46 -10.48
N PHE A 124 4.78 -4.17 -10.46
CA PHE A 124 3.41 -3.67 -10.37
C PHE A 124 2.93 -3.15 -11.72
N LYS A 125 1.63 -3.27 -11.96
CA LYS A 125 1.00 -2.70 -13.14
C LYS A 125 1.02 -1.18 -13.07
N GLN A 126 1.03 -0.52 -14.21
CA GLN A 126 0.93 0.93 -14.27
C GLN A 126 -0.39 1.40 -13.64
N GLY A 127 -0.29 2.42 -12.79
CA GLY A 127 -1.45 2.95 -12.07
C GLY A 127 -1.84 2.17 -10.81
N ALA A 128 -1.06 1.14 -10.45
CA ALA A 128 -1.30 0.36 -9.24
C ALA A 128 -1.13 1.24 -7.99
N LEU A 129 -2.07 1.15 -7.05
CA LEU A 129 -1.99 1.84 -5.78
C LEU A 129 -2.33 0.91 -4.62
N ALA A 130 -3.50 0.29 -4.64
CA ALA A 130 -3.95 -0.53 -3.53
C ALA A 130 -4.83 -1.69 -4.01
N LYS A 131 -4.76 -2.79 -3.28
CA LYS A 131 -5.61 -3.96 -3.53
C LYS A 131 -5.97 -4.66 -2.23
N LEU A 132 -7.25 -4.93 -2.05
CA LEU A 132 -7.72 -5.81 -0.98
C LEU A 132 -7.17 -7.22 -1.21
N LEU A 133 -6.54 -7.77 -0.18
CA LEU A 133 -5.96 -9.11 -0.23
C LEU A 133 -6.93 -10.14 0.35
N THR A 134 -6.87 -11.36 -0.20
CA THR A 134 -7.45 -12.52 0.47
C THR A 134 -6.61 -12.85 1.69
N ASP A 135 -7.16 -13.62 2.64
CA ASP A 135 -6.43 -14.01 3.85
C ASP A 135 -5.15 -14.78 3.52
N VAL A 136 -5.22 -15.66 2.51
CA VAL A 136 -4.07 -16.47 2.07
C VAL A 136 -2.99 -15.58 1.44
N GLN A 137 -3.39 -14.62 0.60
CA GLN A 137 -2.46 -13.65 0.00
C GLN A 137 -1.77 -12.81 1.08
N ALA A 138 -2.55 -12.30 2.04
CA ALA A 138 -2.03 -11.47 3.11
C ALA A 138 -1.02 -12.23 3.97
N GLU A 139 -1.34 -13.46 4.36
CA GLU A 139 -0.46 -14.31 5.15
C GLU A 139 0.86 -14.59 4.42
N GLU A 140 0.81 -14.95 3.15
CA GLU A 140 2.01 -15.26 2.37
C GLU A 140 2.88 -14.00 2.15
N LEU A 141 2.26 -12.86 1.83
CA LEU A 141 3.02 -11.62 1.64
C LEU A 141 3.66 -11.12 2.94
N ALA A 142 2.99 -11.31 4.08
CA ALA A 142 3.51 -10.93 5.38
C ALA A 142 4.57 -11.88 5.93
N SER A 143 4.69 -13.09 5.40
CA SER A 143 5.54 -14.15 5.97
C SER A 143 7.03 -13.81 5.98
N GLY A 144 7.48 -12.86 5.16
CA GLY A 144 8.85 -12.37 5.15
C GLY A 144 9.12 -11.19 6.07
N LEU A 145 8.11 -10.70 6.78
CA LEU A 145 8.21 -9.55 7.67
C LEU A 145 8.45 -9.99 9.12
N ASN A 146 9.19 -9.19 9.84
CA ASN A 146 9.51 -9.46 11.26
C ASN A 146 8.98 -8.33 12.16
#